data_b84957898a61137d9b6ec478ada04f2e
#
_entry.id   b84957898a61137d9b6ec478ada04f2e
#
_cell.length_a   1.000
_cell.length_b   1.000
_cell.length_c   1.000
_cell.angle_alpha   90.00
_cell.angle_beta   90.00
_cell.angle_gamma   90.00
#
_symmetry.space_group_name_H-M   'P 1'
#
loop_
_entity.id
_entity.type
_entity.pdbx_description
1 polymer ?
#
loop_
_entity_poly.entity_id
_entity_poly.type
_entity_poly.pdbx_seq_one_letter_code
_entity_poly.pdbx_strand_id
1 'polypeptide(L)'
;MDTEAQTNPTDSTSPGLNRRGFVSLGAGAALTIGNAAAAAAQTEGFGKPHPPIVAEDDPAIIVARPQLTPTAGGPIGAYAATPRTVTRLTPGVVVIQAIWGVDAQLRDTVRRYAKAGFIAIAPMLYGRLNPASGDETSEMTPFRALASQMYTQGFVQSDIIAAHDWIHTQAHDASIGITGFCMGGGIVLQSIIDSKGFAAASMFYGNVRPGTDTKAPTTASTFDFTSRITTPLLGSFGARDTSIKGEDVTAMFARLTAPHAVKIYDEAGHAFFDDTRASYVPSAAADAWTRTLAWFHQYLA
;
A
#
# COMPACT_ATOMS: atom_id res chain seq x y z
N MET A 1 20.03 -66.10 14.53
CA MET A 1 20.72 -66.14 13.23
C MET A 1 20.05 -65.06 12.42
N ASP A 2 20.50 -63.82 12.58
CA ASP A 2 21.49 -63.16 11.72
C ASP A 2 20.85 -62.76 10.40
N THR A 3 20.83 -61.62 9.89
CA THR A 3 21.78 -60.50 9.84
C THR A 3 21.08 -59.32 9.16
N GLU A 4 21.27 -58.13 9.71
CA GLU A 4 21.82 -56.90 9.12
C GLU A 4 21.80 -56.74 7.60
N ALA A 5 21.40 -55.54 7.16
CA ALA A 5 22.21 -54.63 6.34
C ALA A 5 21.36 -53.40 5.94
N GLN A 6 21.65 -52.25 6.47
CA GLN A 6 22.31 -51.09 5.84
C GLN A 6 21.99 -50.87 4.36
N THR A 7 21.43 -49.68 4.07
CA THR A 7 22.11 -48.65 3.25
C THR A 7 21.31 -47.38 3.16
N ASN A 8 21.94 -46.26 3.48
CA ASN A 8 21.64 -44.93 2.97
C ASN A 8 22.21 -44.82 1.55
N PRO A 9 21.67 -44.02 0.64
CA PRO A 9 22.24 -42.72 0.45
C PRO A 9 21.29 -41.61 -0.03
N THR A 10 21.55 -40.40 0.46
CA THR A 10 21.59 -39.11 -0.23
C THR A 10 20.57 -38.86 -1.36
N ASP A 11 19.59 -37.99 -1.09
CA ASP A 11 19.06 -37.16 -2.14
C ASP A 11 18.96 -35.70 -1.68
N SER A 12 19.66 -34.87 -2.43
CA SER A 12 19.74 -33.43 -2.27
C SER A 12 18.50 -32.81 -2.89
N THR A 13 17.53 -32.43 -2.09
CA THR A 13 16.42 -31.62 -2.55
C THR A 13 16.54 -30.20 -2.01
N SER A 14 16.65 -29.28 -2.96
CA SER A 14 16.56 -27.83 -2.74
C SER A 14 15.32 -27.47 -1.90
N PRO A 15 15.41 -26.49 -1.00
CA PRO A 15 14.27 -26.10 -0.18
C PRO A 15 13.25 -25.34 -1.02
N GLY A 16 12.22 -26.04 -1.41
CA GLY A 16 11.01 -25.40 -1.93
C GLY A 16 10.37 -24.49 -0.87
N LEU A 17 9.99 -23.31 -1.27
CA LEU A 17 9.27 -22.32 -0.47
C LEU A 17 8.06 -22.98 0.20
N ASN A 18 8.14 -23.13 1.52
CA ASN A 18 7.13 -23.81 2.30
C ASN A 18 5.92 -22.88 2.50
N ARG A 19 4.84 -23.13 1.76
CA ARG A 19 3.55 -22.40 1.79
C ARG A 19 2.85 -22.38 3.16
N ARG A 20 3.45 -22.94 4.21
CA ARG A 20 2.83 -23.08 5.54
C ARG A 20 3.16 -21.97 6.55
N GLY A 21 4.01 -20.99 6.20
CA GLY A 21 4.41 -19.92 7.12
C GLY A 21 3.41 -18.76 7.27
N PHE A 22 2.34 -18.72 6.49
CA PHE A 22 1.39 -17.60 6.47
C PHE A 22 0.13 -17.80 7.32
N VAL A 23 -0.07 -18.97 7.93
CA VAL A 23 -1.37 -19.33 8.57
C VAL A 23 -1.39 -19.10 10.08
N SER A 24 -0.33 -18.65 10.74
CA SER A 24 -0.31 -18.57 12.21
C SER A 24 -0.37 -17.15 12.80
N LEU A 25 -0.90 -16.17 12.09
CA LEU A 25 -1.28 -14.87 12.66
C LEU A 25 -2.80 -14.69 12.79
N GLY A 26 -3.49 -15.78 12.96
CA GLY A 26 -4.93 -15.84 13.22
C GLY A 26 -5.22 -15.95 14.69
N ALA A 27 -4.88 -14.96 15.51
CA ALA A 27 -5.46 -14.81 16.83
C ALA A 27 -5.47 -13.32 17.20
N GLY A 28 -6.57 -12.62 16.88
CA GLY A 28 -7.13 -11.59 17.73
C GLY A 28 -6.30 -10.33 17.98
N ALA A 29 -5.69 -9.72 16.96
CA ALA A 29 -5.55 -8.28 17.01
C ALA A 29 -6.80 -7.70 16.30
N ALA A 30 -7.88 -7.52 17.03
CA ALA A 30 -8.89 -6.56 16.66
C ALA A 30 -8.15 -5.23 16.51
N LEU A 31 -7.83 -4.83 15.27
CA LEU A 31 -7.40 -3.48 14.96
C LEU A 31 -8.58 -2.59 15.38
N THR A 32 -8.53 -2.10 16.61
CA THR A 32 -9.45 -1.08 17.05
C THR A 32 -9.22 0.09 16.13
N ILE A 33 -10.20 0.34 15.25
CA ILE A 33 -10.28 1.54 14.45
C ILE A 33 -10.54 2.70 15.41
N GLY A 34 -9.56 2.97 16.22
CA GLY A 34 -9.58 4.07 17.15
C GLY A 34 -9.06 5.33 16.50
N ASN A 35 -9.61 5.78 15.36
CA ASN A 35 -9.22 7.11 14.83
C ASN A 35 -10.18 7.73 13.84
N ALA A 36 -11.41 7.32 13.87
CA ALA A 36 -12.39 8.01 13.03
C ALA A 36 -12.75 9.42 13.53
N ALA A 37 -12.45 9.75 14.78
CA ALA A 37 -12.86 11.03 15.36
C ALA A 37 -11.84 12.18 15.22
N ALA A 38 -10.58 11.89 14.98
CA ALA A 38 -9.56 12.94 14.86
C ALA A 38 -9.42 13.53 13.43
N ALA A 39 -9.99 12.86 12.42
CA ALA A 39 -9.96 13.35 11.03
C ALA A 39 -10.91 14.56 10.79
N ALA A 40 -11.70 14.95 11.76
CA ALA A 40 -12.76 15.97 11.61
C ALA A 40 -12.26 17.43 11.52
N ALA A 41 -10.96 17.67 11.68
CA ALA A 41 -10.40 19.02 11.55
C ALA A 41 -9.75 19.31 10.20
N GLN A 42 -9.82 18.38 9.24
CA GLN A 42 -9.21 18.52 7.93
C GLN A 42 -10.25 18.98 6.92
N THR A 43 -9.80 19.73 5.93
CA THR A 43 -10.66 20.29 4.89
C THR A 43 -11.42 19.15 4.20
N GLU A 44 -12.66 18.93 4.63
CA GLU A 44 -13.56 17.95 4.04
C GLU A 44 -14.18 18.58 2.78
N GLY A 45 -14.38 17.76 1.76
CA GLY A 45 -15.04 18.17 0.54
C GLY A 45 -14.22 17.90 -0.72
N PHE A 46 -14.89 18.07 -1.84
CA PHE A 46 -14.24 17.99 -3.15
C PHE A 46 -13.43 19.24 -3.44
N GLY A 47 -12.31 19.07 -4.14
CA GLY A 47 -11.54 20.13 -4.76
C GLY A 47 -12.25 20.72 -5.97
N LYS A 48 -11.56 21.61 -6.69
CA LYS A 48 -12.05 22.09 -7.99
C LYS A 48 -12.02 20.95 -9.00
N PRO A 49 -13.12 20.68 -9.72
CA PRO A 49 -13.12 19.70 -10.78
C PRO A 49 -12.05 19.99 -11.84
N HIS A 50 -11.31 18.98 -12.23
CA HIS A 50 -10.33 19.06 -13.31
C HIS A 50 -10.25 17.70 -14.02
N PRO A 51 -9.79 17.65 -15.28
CA PRO A 51 -9.52 16.40 -15.96
C PRO A 51 -8.43 15.59 -15.22
N PRO A 52 -8.44 14.26 -15.34
CA PRO A 52 -7.34 13.44 -14.82
C PRO A 52 -6.00 13.86 -15.44
N ILE A 53 -4.91 13.71 -14.71
CA ILE A 53 -3.56 14.01 -15.21
C ILE A 53 -3.15 13.05 -16.32
N VAL A 54 -3.59 11.79 -16.23
CA VAL A 54 -3.44 10.79 -17.29
C VAL A 54 -4.82 10.24 -17.64
N ALA A 55 -5.29 10.55 -18.85
CA ALA A 55 -6.58 10.07 -19.34
C ALA A 55 -6.59 8.54 -19.47
N GLU A 56 -7.77 7.92 -19.41
CA GLU A 56 -7.89 6.46 -19.49
C GLU A 56 -7.56 5.93 -20.90
N ASP A 57 -7.74 6.77 -21.92
CA ASP A 57 -7.42 6.52 -23.31
C ASP A 57 -6.04 7.07 -23.74
N ASP A 58 -5.17 7.44 -22.80
CA ASP A 58 -3.82 7.91 -23.10
C ASP A 58 -3.07 6.85 -23.93
N PRO A 59 -2.54 7.22 -25.14
CA PRO A 59 -1.94 6.26 -26.07
C PRO A 59 -0.64 5.61 -25.53
N ALA A 60 -0.04 6.14 -24.46
CA ALA A 60 1.18 5.59 -23.88
C ALA A 60 0.93 4.40 -22.94
N ILE A 61 -0.32 4.14 -22.56
CA ILE A 61 -0.68 3.12 -21.57
C ILE A 61 -1.75 2.15 -22.09
N ILE A 62 -1.94 1.06 -21.36
CA ILE A 62 -3.05 0.12 -21.53
C ILE A 62 -3.72 -0.03 -20.17
N VAL A 63 -5.03 0.23 -20.09
CA VAL A 63 -5.84 0.05 -18.90
C VAL A 63 -6.51 -1.32 -18.91
N ALA A 64 -6.54 -1.98 -17.75
CA ALA A 64 -7.19 -3.27 -17.55
C ALA A 64 -7.96 -3.32 -16.22
N ARG A 65 -8.93 -4.21 -16.13
CA ARG A 65 -9.75 -4.47 -14.93
C ARG A 65 -9.75 -5.96 -14.61
N PRO A 66 -8.60 -6.48 -14.15
CA PRO A 66 -8.47 -7.91 -13.89
C PRO A 66 -9.29 -8.35 -12.68
N GLN A 67 -9.68 -9.63 -12.70
CA GLN A 67 -10.12 -10.35 -11.50
C GLN A 67 -8.89 -11.00 -10.87
N LEU A 68 -8.69 -10.74 -9.59
CA LEU A 68 -7.64 -11.36 -8.79
C LEU A 68 -8.22 -12.55 -8.05
N THR A 69 -7.40 -13.58 -7.83
CA THR A 69 -7.77 -14.77 -7.08
C THR A 69 -6.88 -14.90 -5.84
N PRO A 70 -7.19 -14.16 -4.76
CA PRO A 70 -6.46 -14.25 -3.50
C PRO A 70 -6.53 -15.66 -2.90
N THR A 71 -5.56 -16.02 -2.07
CA THR A 71 -5.52 -17.31 -1.37
C THR A 71 -6.62 -17.45 -0.32
N ALA A 72 -7.28 -16.34 0.07
CA ALA A 72 -8.39 -16.31 1.01
C ALA A 72 -9.43 -15.27 0.58
N GLY A 73 -10.68 -15.42 1.01
CA GLY A 73 -11.74 -14.43 0.83
C GLY A 73 -12.46 -14.47 -0.53
N GLY A 74 -12.00 -15.31 -1.48
CA GLY A 74 -12.57 -15.37 -2.83
C GLY A 74 -12.11 -14.22 -3.75
N PRO A 75 -12.57 -14.17 -5.00
CA PRO A 75 -12.08 -13.24 -6.02
C PRO A 75 -12.45 -11.79 -5.70
N ILE A 76 -11.58 -10.85 -6.12
CA ILE A 76 -11.82 -9.41 -6.11
C ILE A 76 -11.44 -8.79 -7.45
N GLY A 77 -12.09 -7.68 -7.81
CA GLY A 77 -11.66 -6.85 -8.92
C GLY A 77 -10.41 -6.04 -8.59
N ALA A 78 -9.73 -5.57 -9.65
CA ALA A 78 -8.67 -4.59 -9.53
C ALA A 78 -8.74 -3.60 -10.70
N TYR A 79 -8.14 -2.43 -10.52
CA TYR A 79 -7.86 -1.48 -11.59
C TYR A 79 -6.37 -1.49 -11.88
N ALA A 80 -5.98 -1.71 -13.13
CA ALA A 80 -4.59 -1.80 -13.52
C ALA A 80 -4.30 -0.95 -14.75
N ALA A 81 -3.06 -0.49 -14.87
CA ALA A 81 -2.54 0.10 -16.08
C ALA A 81 -1.10 -0.33 -16.29
N THR A 82 -0.70 -0.51 -17.55
CA THR A 82 0.66 -0.86 -17.93
C THR A 82 1.20 0.13 -18.97
N PRO A 83 2.51 0.31 -19.06
CA PRO A 83 3.09 0.91 -20.25
C PRO A 83 2.65 0.13 -21.50
N ARG A 84 2.60 0.80 -22.65
CA ARG A 84 2.26 0.11 -23.91
C ARG A 84 3.26 -1.00 -24.26
N THR A 85 4.51 -0.83 -23.88
CA THR A 85 5.55 -1.85 -24.04
C THR A 85 5.97 -2.38 -22.68
N VAL A 86 5.78 -3.66 -22.47
CA VAL A 86 6.17 -4.39 -21.25
C VAL A 86 7.22 -5.41 -21.62
N THR A 87 8.28 -5.48 -20.83
CA THR A 87 9.30 -6.53 -20.89
C THR A 87 9.22 -7.40 -19.64
N ARG A 88 9.93 -8.52 -19.60
CA ARG A 88 9.98 -9.37 -18.41
C ARG A 88 10.55 -8.69 -17.15
N LEU A 89 11.31 -7.60 -17.35
CA LEU A 89 11.94 -6.79 -16.28
C LEU A 89 11.21 -5.49 -15.97
N THR A 90 10.10 -5.19 -16.66
CA THR A 90 9.35 -3.96 -16.41
C THR A 90 8.90 -3.94 -14.94
N PRO A 91 9.32 -2.94 -14.14
CA PRO A 91 9.01 -2.93 -12.71
C PRO A 91 7.53 -2.73 -12.45
N GLY A 92 7.07 -3.22 -11.30
CA GLY A 92 5.69 -3.14 -10.89
C GLY A 92 5.45 -2.33 -9.62
N VAL A 93 4.24 -1.77 -9.47
CA VAL A 93 3.80 -1.07 -8.26
C VAL A 93 2.39 -1.50 -7.90
N VAL A 94 2.22 -2.03 -6.68
CA VAL A 94 0.90 -2.21 -6.07
C VAL A 94 0.49 -0.91 -5.37
N VAL A 95 -0.67 -0.37 -5.74
CA VAL A 95 -1.18 0.93 -5.28
C VAL A 95 -2.37 0.72 -4.35
N ILE A 96 -2.22 1.12 -3.08
CA ILE A 96 -3.21 0.84 -2.04
C ILE A 96 -4.10 2.07 -1.83
N GLN A 97 -5.40 1.84 -1.89
CA GLN A 97 -6.47 2.83 -1.78
C GLN A 97 -6.46 3.58 -0.44
N ALA A 98 -6.88 4.84 -0.49
CA ALA A 98 -7.34 5.57 0.69
C ALA A 98 -8.70 5.01 1.17
N ILE A 99 -9.30 5.68 2.15
CA ILE A 99 -10.62 5.27 2.67
C ILE A 99 -11.73 5.29 1.60
N TRP A 100 -11.55 6.06 0.54
CA TRP A 100 -12.52 6.24 -0.55
C TRP A 100 -12.63 5.07 -1.52
N GLY A 101 -11.79 4.04 -1.37
CA GLY A 101 -11.73 2.94 -2.31
C GLY A 101 -10.87 3.25 -3.53
N VAL A 102 -11.11 2.52 -4.63
CA VAL A 102 -10.45 2.76 -5.93
C VAL A 102 -11.22 3.83 -6.70
N ASP A 103 -11.16 5.06 -6.19
CA ASP A 103 -11.82 6.25 -6.73
C ASP A 103 -11.08 6.85 -7.95
N ALA A 104 -11.57 7.96 -8.47
CA ALA A 104 -11.02 8.63 -9.66
C ALA A 104 -9.56 9.02 -9.47
N GLN A 105 -9.21 9.56 -8.29
CA GLN A 105 -7.84 9.95 -7.96
C GLN A 105 -6.91 8.74 -7.96
N LEU A 106 -7.30 7.64 -7.33
CA LEU A 106 -6.47 6.45 -7.28
C LEU A 106 -6.31 5.80 -8.66
N ARG A 107 -7.39 5.74 -9.47
CA ARG A 107 -7.31 5.26 -10.85
C ARG A 107 -6.38 6.12 -11.71
N ASP A 108 -6.42 7.44 -11.56
CA ASP A 108 -5.48 8.33 -12.24
C ASP A 108 -4.04 8.10 -11.76
N THR A 109 -3.83 7.94 -10.46
CA THR A 109 -2.50 7.61 -9.89
C THR A 109 -1.94 6.30 -10.46
N VAL A 110 -2.76 5.26 -10.61
CA VAL A 110 -2.36 4.00 -11.28
C VAL A 110 -1.91 4.27 -12.72
N ARG A 111 -2.65 5.10 -13.48
CA ARG A 111 -2.26 5.47 -14.85
C ARG A 111 -1.00 6.32 -14.89
N ARG A 112 -0.80 7.23 -13.92
CA ARG A 112 0.45 8.02 -13.78
C ARG A 112 1.66 7.12 -13.61
N TYR A 113 1.58 6.05 -12.78
CA TYR A 113 2.65 5.06 -12.66
C TYR A 113 2.88 4.32 -13.98
N ALA A 114 1.82 3.93 -14.66
CA ALA A 114 1.96 3.27 -15.98
C ALA A 114 2.64 4.15 -17.00
N LYS A 115 2.28 5.45 -17.06
CA LYS A 115 2.92 6.43 -17.93
C LYS A 115 4.38 6.70 -17.54
N ALA A 116 4.73 6.51 -16.26
CA ALA A 116 6.10 6.59 -15.76
C ALA A 116 6.92 5.30 -15.97
N GLY A 117 6.34 4.27 -16.62
CA GLY A 117 7.07 3.05 -17.00
C GLY A 117 6.86 1.84 -16.07
N PHE A 118 5.94 1.90 -15.11
CA PHE A 118 5.66 0.82 -14.19
C PHE A 118 4.39 0.05 -14.58
N ILE A 119 4.34 -1.25 -14.33
CA ILE A 119 3.08 -2.00 -14.28
C ILE A 119 2.41 -1.64 -12.96
N ALA A 120 1.25 -0.98 -12.99
CA ALA A 120 0.58 -0.53 -11.78
C ALA A 120 -0.78 -1.20 -11.59
N ILE A 121 -1.10 -1.59 -10.35
CA ILE A 121 -2.36 -2.24 -10.02
C ILE A 121 -2.87 -1.82 -8.65
N ALA A 122 -4.15 -1.49 -8.56
CA ALA A 122 -4.87 -1.21 -7.33
C ALA A 122 -5.92 -2.31 -7.08
N PRO A 123 -5.73 -3.22 -6.10
CA PRO A 123 -6.76 -4.17 -5.71
C PRO A 123 -7.95 -3.45 -5.08
N MET A 124 -9.17 -3.82 -5.45
CA MET A 124 -10.40 -3.28 -4.88
C MET A 124 -10.68 -3.92 -3.51
N LEU A 125 -10.02 -3.42 -2.45
CA LEU A 125 -10.10 -4.02 -1.11
C LEU A 125 -11.51 -4.05 -0.53
N TYR A 126 -12.40 -3.18 -1.01
CA TYR A 126 -13.84 -3.18 -0.67
C TYR A 126 -14.68 -4.04 -1.62
N GLY A 127 -14.10 -4.68 -2.64
CA GLY A 127 -14.83 -5.34 -3.71
C GLY A 127 -15.85 -6.39 -3.26
N ARG A 128 -15.63 -7.03 -2.10
CA ARG A 128 -16.58 -7.99 -1.51
C ARG A 128 -17.73 -7.33 -0.73
N LEU A 129 -17.64 -6.04 -0.47
CA LEU A 129 -18.57 -5.28 0.38
C LEU A 129 -19.55 -4.43 -0.42
N ASN A 130 -19.50 -4.50 -1.76
CA ASN A 130 -20.33 -3.71 -2.67
C ASN A 130 -20.39 -2.22 -2.29
N PRO A 131 -19.24 -1.51 -2.31
CA PRO A 131 -19.14 -0.14 -1.83
C PRO A 131 -19.87 0.84 -2.73
N ALA A 132 -20.35 1.96 -2.14
CA ALA A 132 -20.62 3.17 -2.90
C ALA A 132 -19.32 3.72 -3.52
N SER A 133 -19.43 4.50 -4.60
CA SER A 133 -18.28 5.13 -5.22
C SER A 133 -17.76 6.31 -4.38
N GLY A 134 -16.48 6.34 -4.10
CA GLY A 134 -15.80 7.48 -3.50
C GLY A 134 -15.77 8.72 -4.40
N ASP A 135 -16.15 8.58 -5.67
CA ASP A 135 -16.22 9.68 -6.63
C ASP A 135 -17.45 10.58 -6.42
N GLU A 136 -18.48 10.06 -5.74
CA GLU A 136 -19.80 10.69 -5.67
C GLU A 136 -20.05 11.42 -4.34
N THR A 137 -19.23 11.16 -3.32
CA THR A 137 -19.46 11.73 -2.00
C THR A 137 -18.17 12.06 -1.25
N SER A 138 -18.23 13.13 -0.46
CA SER A 138 -17.22 13.47 0.54
C SER A 138 -17.60 13.02 1.95
N GLU A 139 -18.75 12.35 2.11
CA GLU A 139 -19.16 11.82 3.41
C GLU A 139 -18.37 10.58 3.80
N MET A 140 -17.62 10.67 4.87
CA MET A 140 -16.67 9.63 5.29
C MET A 140 -17.32 8.48 6.06
N THR A 141 -18.49 8.69 6.66
CA THR A 141 -19.12 7.71 7.58
C THR A 141 -19.37 6.34 6.92
N PRO A 142 -19.92 6.23 5.70
CA PRO A 142 -20.11 4.94 5.03
C PRO A 142 -18.78 4.20 4.80
N PHE A 143 -17.74 4.95 4.41
CA PHE A 143 -16.42 4.36 4.12
C PHE A 143 -15.67 3.92 5.37
N ARG A 144 -15.90 4.57 6.53
CA ARG A 144 -15.40 4.08 7.83
C ARG A 144 -16.00 2.73 8.19
N ALA A 145 -17.29 2.54 7.93
CA ALA A 145 -17.96 1.26 8.13
C ALA A 145 -17.39 0.17 7.19
N LEU A 146 -17.15 0.50 5.92
CA LEU A 146 -16.51 -0.40 4.96
C LEU A 146 -15.09 -0.76 5.38
N ALA A 147 -14.28 0.21 5.80
CA ALA A 147 -12.93 -0.04 6.30
C ALA A 147 -12.94 -0.97 7.53
N SER A 148 -13.88 -0.75 8.46
CA SER A 148 -14.07 -1.62 9.62
C SER A 148 -14.37 -3.06 9.21
N GLN A 149 -15.30 -3.27 8.29
CA GLN A 149 -15.66 -4.58 7.79
C GLN A 149 -14.50 -5.25 7.04
N MET A 150 -13.79 -4.51 6.19
CA MET A 150 -12.61 -4.99 5.46
C MET A 150 -11.54 -5.53 6.44
N TYR A 151 -11.21 -4.77 7.49
CA TYR A 151 -10.26 -5.23 8.50
C TYR A 151 -10.77 -6.43 9.29
N THR A 152 -12.06 -6.47 9.62
CA THR A 152 -12.68 -7.60 10.32
C THR A 152 -12.65 -8.88 9.47
N GLN A 153 -12.82 -8.77 8.15
CA GLN A 153 -12.69 -9.91 7.23
C GLN A 153 -11.27 -10.49 7.16
N GLY A 154 -10.24 -9.66 7.38
CA GLY A 154 -8.85 -10.11 7.47
C GLY A 154 -8.19 -10.52 6.15
N PHE A 155 -8.77 -10.18 4.99
CA PHE A 155 -8.25 -10.62 3.68
C PHE A 155 -7.28 -9.64 3.01
N VAL A 156 -7.05 -8.47 3.60
CA VAL A 156 -6.27 -7.37 3.01
C VAL A 156 -4.90 -7.83 2.49
N GLN A 157 -4.14 -8.59 3.29
CA GLN A 157 -2.82 -9.05 2.88
C GLN A 157 -2.88 -10.09 1.75
N SER A 158 -3.89 -10.97 1.77
CA SER A 158 -4.11 -11.92 0.68
C SER A 158 -4.45 -11.21 -0.64
N ASP A 159 -5.23 -10.15 -0.58
CA ASP A 159 -5.61 -9.34 -1.74
C ASP A 159 -4.41 -8.59 -2.33
N ILE A 160 -3.54 -8.04 -1.46
CA ILE A 160 -2.30 -7.36 -1.86
C ILE A 160 -1.33 -8.33 -2.52
N ILE A 161 -1.17 -9.55 -1.98
CA ILE A 161 -0.32 -10.57 -2.59
C ILE A 161 -0.90 -11.03 -3.94
N ALA A 162 -2.21 -11.15 -4.09
CA ALA A 162 -2.80 -11.46 -5.39
C ALA A 162 -2.55 -10.36 -6.43
N ALA A 163 -2.52 -9.09 -6.01
CA ALA A 163 -2.15 -7.98 -6.91
C ALA A 163 -0.65 -8.02 -7.27
N HIS A 164 0.21 -8.31 -6.30
CA HIS A 164 1.64 -8.54 -6.51
C HIS A 164 1.87 -9.69 -7.52
N ASP A 165 1.24 -10.85 -7.32
CA ASP A 165 1.37 -12.01 -8.19
C ASP A 165 0.83 -11.73 -9.60
N TRP A 166 -0.21 -10.91 -9.73
CA TRP A 166 -0.71 -10.49 -11.04
C TRP A 166 0.35 -9.71 -11.83
N ILE A 167 1.16 -8.87 -11.19
CA ILE A 167 2.26 -8.17 -11.86
C ILE A 167 3.24 -9.17 -12.48
N HIS A 168 3.59 -10.25 -11.78
CA HIS A 168 4.46 -11.30 -12.32
C HIS A 168 3.86 -12.04 -13.51
N THR A 169 2.52 -12.04 -13.69
CA THR A 169 1.91 -12.55 -14.91
C THR A 169 2.14 -11.64 -16.12
N GLN A 170 2.43 -10.36 -15.89
CA GLN A 170 2.71 -9.37 -16.95
C GLN A 170 4.22 -9.23 -17.22
N ALA A 171 5.03 -9.31 -16.16
CA ALA A 171 6.49 -9.20 -16.22
C ALA A 171 7.10 -10.19 -15.20
N HIS A 172 7.52 -11.35 -15.66
CA HIS A 172 7.89 -12.49 -14.81
C HIS A 172 9.01 -12.17 -13.81
N ASP A 173 9.99 -11.36 -14.20
CA ASP A 173 11.16 -11.01 -13.39
C ASP A 173 11.06 -9.59 -12.81
N ALA A 174 9.87 -9.00 -12.73
CA ALA A 174 9.67 -7.65 -12.23
C ALA A 174 10.10 -7.51 -10.77
N SER A 175 10.86 -6.47 -10.45
CA SER A 175 10.95 -5.97 -9.08
C SER A 175 9.66 -5.20 -8.76
N ILE A 176 9.05 -5.45 -7.60
CA ILE A 176 7.74 -4.89 -7.28
C ILE A 176 7.82 -4.00 -6.04
N GLY A 177 7.32 -2.78 -6.18
CA GLY A 177 7.11 -1.84 -5.10
C GLY A 177 5.65 -1.82 -4.61
N ILE A 178 5.45 -1.18 -3.47
CA ILE A 178 4.12 -0.92 -2.91
C ILE A 178 4.01 0.53 -2.49
N THR A 179 2.87 1.16 -2.81
CA THR A 179 2.56 2.51 -2.36
C THR A 179 1.13 2.60 -1.87
N GLY A 180 0.82 3.59 -1.02
CA GLY A 180 -0.53 3.76 -0.53
C GLY A 180 -0.74 5.08 0.21
N PHE A 181 -2.01 5.48 0.28
CA PHE A 181 -2.44 6.81 0.71
C PHE A 181 -3.36 6.72 1.93
N CYS A 182 -3.19 7.56 2.94
CA CYS A 182 -4.03 7.59 4.14
C CYS A 182 -4.12 6.20 4.82
N MET A 183 -5.29 5.59 4.85
CA MET A 183 -5.49 4.20 5.26
C MET A 183 -4.51 3.26 4.55
N GLY A 184 -4.37 3.43 3.23
CA GLY A 184 -3.45 2.64 2.41
C GLY A 184 -1.98 2.83 2.77
N GLY A 185 -1.56 4.00 3.22
CA GLY A 185 -0.21 4.24 3.74
C GLY A 185 0.08 3.40 4.99
N GLY A 186 -0.90 3.29 5.90
CA GLY A 186 -0.82 2.39 7.06
C GLY A 186 -0.80 0.90 6.66
N ILE A 187 -1.56 0.53 5.62
CA ILE A 187 -1.56 -0.83 5.07
C ILE A 187 -0.20 -1.16 4.43
N VAL A 188 0.42 -0.21 3.70
CA VAL A 188 1.79 -0.37 3.18
C VAL A 188 2.76 -0.70 4.30
N LEU A 189 2.75 0.06 5.38
CA LEU A 189 3.61 -0.19 6.53
C LEU A 189 3.40 -1.61 7.10
N GLN A 190 2.14 -2.04 7.26
CA GLN A 190 1.82 -3.40 7.71
C GLN A 190 2.31 -4.48 6.73
N SER A 191 2.24 -4.21 5.42
CA SER A 191 2.60 -5.18 4.38
C SER A 191 4.12 -5.43 4.30
N ILE A 192 4.94 -4.51 4.79
CA ILE A 192 6.40 -4.64 4.80
C ILE A 192 6.99 -5.09 6.14
N ILE A 193 6.17 -5.18 7.19
CA ILE A 193 6.59 -5.82 8.46
C ILE A 193 6.63 -7.33 8.22
N ASP A 194 7.81 -7.93 8.42
CA ASP A 194 8.09 -9.36 8.16
C ASP A 194 7.90 -9.80 6.69
N SER A 195 7.64 -8.87 5.77
CA SER A 195 7.46 -9.19 4.36
C SER A 195 8.76 -9.03 3.58
N LYS A 196 9.01 -9.99 2.70
CA LYS A 196 10.12 -9.96 1.74
C LYS A 196 9.63 -9.86 0.29
N GLY A 197 8.33 -9.65 0.09
CA GLY A 197 7.74 -9.64 -1.26
C GLY A 197 7.96 -8.32 -2.01
N PHE A 198 8.14 -7.20 -1.30
CA PHE A 198 8.30 -5.88 -1.92
C PHE A 198 9.73 -5.39 -1.87
N ALA A 199 10.27 -4.98 -3.02
CA ALA A 199 11.62 -4.45 -3.15
C ALA A 199 11.75 -3.00 -2.67
N ALA A 200 10.66 -2.23 -2.67
CA ALA A 200 10.58 -0.88 -2.13
C ALA A 200 9.16 -0.52 -1.70
N ALA A 201 9.04 0.42 -0.78
CA ALA A 201 7.76 0.95 -0.32
C ALA A 201 7.75 2.48 -0.29
N SER A 202 6.58 3.09 -0.58
CA SER A 202 6.34 4.51 -0.40
C SER A 202 4.99 4.70 0.30
N MET A 203 4.97 5.38 1.45
CA MET A 203 3.75 5.65 2.19
C MET A 203 3.45 7.14 2.26
N PHE A 204 2.19 7.50 1.99
CA PHE A 204 1.70 8.86 2.07
C PHE A 204 0.77 9.00 3.26
N TYR A 205 1.10 9.90 4.17
CA TYR A 205 0.30 10.28 5.36
C TYR A 205 -0.48 9.09 5.98
N GLY A 206 0.17 7.93 6.06
CA GLY A 206 -0.37 6.73 6.68
C GLY A 206 -0.10 6.65 8.18
N ASN A 207 -0.89 5.87 8.89
CA ASN A 207 -0.64 5.62 10.31
C ASN A 207 0.72 4.93 10.49
N VAL A 208 1.57 5.52 11.33
CA VAL A 208 2.91 5.02 11.68
C VAL A 208 2.93 4.16 12.95
N ARG A 209 1.76 3.93 13.56
CA ARG A 209 1.60 3.14 14.79
C ARG A 209 0.64 1.97 14.56
N PRO A 210 1.01 0.99 13.71
CA PRO A 210 0.13 -0.14 13.39
C PRO A 210 -0.15 -0.97 14.65
N GLY A 211 -1.43 -1.31 14.84
CA GLY A 211 -1.85 -2.15 15.97
C GLY A 211 -1.86 -1.46 17.35
N THR A 212 -1.63 -0.14 17.42
CA THR A 212 -1.67 0.61 18.68
C THR A 212 -2.76 1.68 18.68
N ASP A 213 -3.21 2.10 19.85
CA ASP A 213 -4.02 3.31 20.00
C ASP A 213 -3.15 4.54 19.68
N THR A 214 -3.48 5.24 18.61
CA THR A 214 -2.74 6.43 18.18
C THR A 214 -2.87 7.62 19.15
N LYS A 215 -3.83 7.56 20.10
CA LYS A 215 -3.99 8.55 21.17
C LYS A 215 -3.16 8.23 22.40
N ALA A 216 -2.69 6.98 22.55
CA ALA A 216 -1.82 6.61 23.65
C ALA A 216 -0.49 7.37 23.58
N PRO A 217 0.16 7.68 24.72
CA PRO A 217 1.50 8.25 24.71
C PRO A 217 2.49 7.38 23.94
N THR A 218 3.40 8.01 23.20
CA THR A 218 4.48 7.30 22.52
C THR A 218 5.46 6.78 23.58
N THR A 219 5.71 5.48 23.57
CA THR A 219 6.65 4.80 24.47
C THR A 219 7.84 4.24 23.70
N ALA A 220 8.88 3.79 24.40
CA ALA A 220 10.03 3.18 23.78
C ALA A 220 9.67 1.94 22.92
N SER A 221 8.65 1.17 23.33
CA SER A 221 8.19 -0.03 22.62
C SER A 221 7.20 0.25 21.48
N THR A 222 6.67 1.47 21.35
CA THR A 222 5.65 1.79 20.33
C THR A 222 6.08 1.43 18.92
N PHE A 223 7.38 1.51 18.62
CA PHE A 223 7.95 1.28 17.30
C PHE A 223 8.88 0.06 17.22
N ASP A 224 8.77 -0.92 18.12
CA ASP A 224 9.66 -2.10 18.12
C ASP A 224 9.53 -2.94 16.83
N PHE A 225 8.40 -2.85 16.14
CA PHE A 225 8.19 -3.50 14.84
C PHE A 225 9.16 -3.02 13.76
N THR A 226 9.78 -1.85 13.89
CA THR A 226 10.71 -1.29 12.88
C THR A 226 11.93 -2.17 12.65
N SER A 227 12.37 -2.93 13.65
CA SER A 227 13.47 -3.90 13.53
C SER A 227 13.17 -5.06 12.56
N ARG A 228 11.89 -5.29 12.25
CA ARG A 228 11.43 -6.34 11.34
C ARG A 228 11.22 -5.85 9.90
N ILE A 229 11.42 -4.55 9.65
CA ILE A 229 11.32 -3.97 8.31
C ILE A 229 12.70 -4.00 7.65
N THR A 230 12.79 -4.72 6.54
CA THR A 230 13.99 -4.78 5.69
C THR A 230 13.78 -4.09 4.34
N THR A 231 12.53 -3.84 3.97
CA THR A 231 12.15 -3.15 2.73
C THR A 231 12.51 -1.66 2.81
N PRO A 232 13.22 -1.10 1.81
CA PRO A 232 13.44 0.34 1.70
C PRO A 232 12.12 1.12 1.75
N LEU A 233 12.02 2.13 2.65
CA LEU A 233 10.80 2.87 2.92
C LEU A 233 10.95 4.37 2.73
N LEU A 234 10.13 4.96 1.84
CA LEU A 234 9.94 6.40 1.71
C LEU A 234 8.65 6.83 2.41
N GLY A 235 8.69 7.93 3.18
CA GLY A 235 7.52 8.52 3.81
C GLY A 235 7.27 9.96 3.37
N SER A 236 6.01 10.29 3.09
CA SER A 236 5.55 11.65 2.74
C SER A 236 4.40 12.07 3.64
N PHE A 237 4.60 13.10 4.46
CA PHE A 237 3.65 13.50 5.50
C PHE A 237 3.45 15.02 5.50
N GLY A 238 2.31 15.48 6.05
CA GLY A 238 2.04 16.90 6.24
C GLY A 238 2.29 17.34 7.68
N ALA A 239 2.95 18.48 7.89
CA ALA A 239 3.19 19.04 9.23
C ALA A 239 1.89 19.53 9.90
N ARG A 240 0.85 19.85 9.09
CA ARG A 240 -0.47 20.28 9.56
C ARG A 240 -1.46 19.12 9.71
N ASP A 241 -1.00 17.87 9.57
CA ASP A 241 -1.84 16.70 9.77
C ASP A 241 -2.18 16.54 11.26
N THR A 242 -3.46 16.64 11.60
CA THR A 242 -3.94 16.51 12.98
C THR A 242 -4.13 15.06 13.42
N SER A 243 -4.13 14.12 12.46
CA SER A 243 -4.31 12.68 12.71
C SER A 243 -2.98 11.94 12.85
N ILE A 244 -1.97 12.38 12.10
CA ILE A 244 -0.63 11.76 12.07
C ILE A 244 0.37 12.79 12.61
N LYS A 245 0.84 12.58 13.83
CA LYS A 245 1.75 13.51 14.48
C LYS A 245 3.15 13.42 13.88
N GLY A 246 3.73 14.56 13.50
CA GLY A 246 5.09 14.64 12.96
C GLY A 246 6.16 14.07 13.89
N GLU A 247 5.96 14.20 15.21
CA GLU A 247 6.83 13.59 16.22
C GLU A 247 6.84 12.06 16.17
N ASP A 248 5.67 11.43 16.00
CA ASP A 248 5.57 9.97 15.85
C ASP A 248 6.21 9.50 14.52
N VAL A 249 6.02 10.26 13.44
CA VAL A 249 6.67 10.00 12.15
C VAL A 249 8.19 10.01 12.32
N THR A 250 8.73 11.09 12.90
CA THR A 250 10.16 11.23 13.13
C THR A 250 10.71 10.11 14.01
N ALA A 251 9.99 9.78 15.10
CA ALA A 251 10.40 8.73 16.03
C ALA A 251 10.39 7.34 15.39
N MET A 252 9.42 7.04 14.54
CA MET A 252 9.34 5.76 13.81
C MET A 252 10.47 5.65 12.79
N PHE A 253 10.66 6.66 11.93
CA PHE A 253 11.69 6.64 10.89
C PHE A 253 13.10 6.60 11.48
N ALA A 254 13.37 7.28 12.59
CA ALA A 254 14.67 7.23 13.28
C ALA A 254 15.07 5.84 13.80
N ARG A 255 14.12 4.90 13.90
CA ARG A 255 14.35 3.53 14.36
C ARG A 255 14.50 2.49 13.23
N LEU A 256 14.25 2.90 11.99
CA LEU A 256 14.43 2.01 10.84
C LEU A 256 15.92 1.74 10.61
N THR A 257 16.25 0.48 10.40
CA THR A 257 17.59 0.04 9.98
C THR A 257 17.67 -0.18 8.46
N ALA A 258 16.53 -0.46 7.81
CA ALA A 258 16.43 -0.51 6.36
C ALA A 258 16.71 0.88 5.74
N PRO A 259 17.13 0.96 4.47
CA PRO A 259 17.21 2.23 3.76
C PRO A 259 15.88 2.97 3.86
N HIS A 260 15.92 4.23 4.27
CA HIS A 260 14.70 5.02 4.42
C HIS A 260 14.94 6.50 4.17
N ALA A 261 13.86 7.19 3.78
CA ALA A 261 13.80 8.63 3.73
C ALA A 261 12.40 9.11 4.13
N VAL A 262 12.31 10.28 4.74
CA VAL A 262 11.03 10.89 5.11
C VAL A 262 11.05 12.38 4.80
N LYS A 263 9.92 12.88 4.29
CA LYS A 263 9.68 14.31 4.12
C LYS A 263 8.37 14.68 4.81
N ILE A 264 8.44 15.70 5.65
CA ILE A 264 7.29 16.35 6.27
C ILE A 264 7.17 17.73 5.62
N TYR A 265 6.02 18.03 5.00
CA TYR A 265 5.74 19.27 4.26
C TYR A 265 5.04 20.26 5.17
N ASP A 266 5.66 21.43 5.42
CA ASP A 266 5.19 22.42 6.38
C ASP A 266 3.81 22.98 6.05
N GLU A 267 3.51 23.13 4.75
CA GLU A 267 2.26 23.69 4.25
C GLU A 267 1.12 22.66 4.13
N ALA A 268 1.42 21.36 4.23
CA ALA A 268 0.48 20.28 3.93
C ALA A 268 -0.19 19.71 5.18
N GLY A 269 -1.45 19.33 5.03
CA GLY A 269 -2.22 18.53 5.99
C GLY A 269 -2.34 17.07 5.53
N HIS A 270 -3.32 16.37 6.11
CA HIS A 270 -3.68 15.02 5.63
C HIS A 270 -4.20 15.06 4.20
N ALA A 271 -4.00 14.00 3.44
CA ALA A 271 -4.49 13.84 2.06
C ALA A 271 -4.03 14.94 1.07
N PHE A 272 -2.87 15.57 1.32
CA PHE A 272 -2.35 16.66 0.48
C PHE A 272 -2.06 16.26 -0.96
N PHE A 273 -1.95 14.98 -1.25
CA PHE A 273 -1.69 14.45 -2.60
C PHE A 273 -2.96 14.26 -3.42
N ASP A 274 -4.13 14.22 -2.78
CA ASP A 274 -5.41 13.95 -3.45
C ASP A 274 -5.93 15.21 -4.16
N ASP A 275 -5.69 15.30 -5.47
CA ASP A 275 -6.06 16.45 -6.30
C ASP A 275 -7.56 16.58 -6.57
N THR A 276 -8.35 15.59 -6.19
CA THR A 276 -9.82 15.65 -6.24
C THR A 276 -10.45 16.23 -4.97
N ARG A 277 -9.64 16.45 -3.92
CA ARG A 277 -10.12 16.93 -2.60
C ARG A 277 -9.62 18.33 -2.28
N ALA A 278 -10.34 19.00 -1.39
CA ALA A 278 -10.01 20.36 -0.96
C ALA A 278 -8.69 20.45 -0.14
N SER A 279 -8.20 19.33 0.35
CA SER A 279 -6.92 19.21 1.08
C SER A 279 -5.69 19.20 0.18
N TYR A 280 -5.86 19.24 -1.13
CA TYR A 280 -4.76 19.19 -2.10
C TYR A 280 -3.77 20.35 -1.97
N VAL A 281 -2.49 20.03 -1.90
CA VAL A 281 -1.38 21.01 -1.91
C VAL A 281 -0.46 20.71 -3.08
N PRO A 282 -0.59 21.44 -4.22
CA PRO A 282 0.10 21.11 -5.47
C PRO A 282 1.62 20.99 -5.35
N SER A 283 2.27 21.90 -4.61
CA SER A 283 3.74 21.92 -4.41
C SER A 283 4.22 20.66 -3.69
N ALA A 284 3.56 20.32 -2.57
CA ALA A 284 3.87 19.14 -1.78
C ALA A 284 3.60 17.84 -2.56
N ALA A 285 2.48 17.78 -3.29
CA ALA A 285 2.12 16.63 -4.12
C ALA A 285 3.13 16.39 -5.25
N ALA A 286 3.56 17.45 -5.95
CA ALA A 286 4.54 17.34 -7.02
C ALA A 286 5.92 16.88 -6.52
N ASP A 287 6.41 17.42 -5.40
CA ASP A 287 7.67 16.97 -4.81
C ASP A 287 7.57 15.52 -4.30
N ALA A 288 6.47 15.15 -3.60
CA ALA A 288 6.26 13.80 -3.11
C ALA A 288 6.19 12.78 -4.26
N TRP A 289 5.53 13.13 -5.37
CA TRP A 289 5.50 12.29 -6.57
C TRP A 289 6.89 12.09 -7.17
N THR A 290 7.65 13.18 -7.35
CA THR A 290 9.02 13.14 -7.89
C THR A 290 9.93 12.27 -7.02
N ARG A 291 9.87 12.42 -5.69
CA ARG A 291 10.62 11.58 -4.74
C ARG A 291 10.23 10.12 -4.82
N THR A 292 8.94 9.83 -4.94
CA THR A 292 8.45 8.44 -5.03
C THR A 292 8.92 7.76 -6.30
N LEU A 293 8.87 8.45 -7.46
CA LEU A 293 9.40 7.91 -8.70
C LEU A 293 10.92 7.66 -8.61
N ALA A 294 11.68 8.62 -8.08
CA ALA A 294 13.12 8.45 -7.88
C ALA A 294 13.44 7.27 -6.94
N TRP A 295 12.65 7.09 -5.87
CA TRP A 295 12.78 5.98 -4.95
C TRP A 295 12.54 4.63 -5.64
N PHE A 296 11.46 4.53 -6.39
CA PHE A 296 11.16 3.31 -7.12
C PHE A 296 12.17 3.02 -8.24
N HIS A 297 12.64 4.03 -8.96
CA HIS A 297 13.72 3.82 -9.93
C HIS A 297 15.03 3.35 -9.28
N GLN A 298 15.33 3.78 -8.07
CA GLN A 298 16.52 3.35 -7.34
C GLN A 298 16.46 1.89 -6.91
N TYR A 299 15.30 1.40 -6.51
CA TYR A 299 15.17 0.09 -5.86
C TYR A 299 14.45 -0.97 -6.69
N LEU A 300 13.79 -0.60 -7.79
CA LEU A 300 13.08 -1.53 -8.66
C LEU A 300 13.75 -1.73 -10.03
N ALA A 301 14.85 -1.02 -10.29
CA ALA A 301 15.60 -1.15 -11.56
C ALA A 301 16.38 -2.46 -11.63
#